data_15187d2f4f4520f7a98a7f07b64d84a5
#
_entry.id   15187d2f4f4520f7a98a7f07b64d84a5
#
_cell.length_a   1.000
_cell.length_b   1.000
_cell.length_c   1.000
_cell.angle_alpha   90.00
_cell.angle_beta   90.00
_cell.angle_gamma   90.00
#
_symmetry.space_group_name_H-M   'P 1'
#
loop_
_entity.id
_entity.type
_entity.pdbx_description
1 polymer ?
#
loop_
_entity_poly.entity_id
_entity_poly.type
_entity_poly.pdbx_seq_one_letter_code
_entity_poly.pdbx_strand_id
1 'polypeptide(L)'
;MSKEAKNIAKESNSSFYFAFNLLPANQRDAMNTVYAFCRKTDDIVDENNFSSEVKYENLRKWRVELERGLKGQSSLQLLNHLSKIINQFNIPIDPFFDLIKGMEMDIQKNRYSKFYANESKNNKV
;
A
#
# COMPACT_ATOMS: atom_id res chain seq x y z
N MET A 1 -8.89 20.66 -3.37
CA MET A 1 -7.49 20.25 -3.47
C MET A 1 -6.82 20.91 -4.64
N SER A 2 -5.57 21.29 -4.45
CA SER A 2 -4.84 21.94 -5.53
C SER A 2 -4.53 20.94 -6.65
N LYS A 3 -4.45 21.46 -7.87
CA LYS A 3 -4.09 20.68 -9.05
C LYS A 3 -2.69 20.07 -8.90
N GLU A 4 -1.80 20.75 -8.21
CA GLU A 4 -0.44 20.29 -7.95
C GLU A 4 -0.43 19.05 -7.06
N ALA A 5 -1.24 19.01 -6.01
CA ALA A 5 -1.32 17.86 -5.12
C ALA A 5 -1.81 16.63 -5.87
N LYS A 6 -2.79 16.78 -6.77
CA LYS A 6 -3.28 15.70 -7.61
C LYS A 6 -2.20 15.19 -8.56
N ASN A 7 -1.44 16.09 -9.17
CA ASN A 7 -0.37 15.71 -10.09
C ASN A 7 0.76 14.98 -9.38
N ILE A 8 1.15 15.46 -8.20
CA ILE A 8 2.18 14.81 -7.39
C ILE A 8 1.74 13.40 -7.00
N ALA A 9 0.50 13.25 -6.57
CA ALA A 9 -0.05 11.95 -6.20
C ALA A 9 -0.07 10.99 -7.39
N LYS A 10 -0.49 11.47 -8.55
CA LYS A 10 -0.56 10.68 -9.77
C LYS A 10 0.82 10.26 -10.27
N GLU A 11 1.78 11.16 -10.20
CA GLU A 11 3.15 10.90 -10.68
C GLU A 11 3.95 10.04 -9.73
N SER A 12 3.81 10.27 -8.41
CA SER A 12 4.63 9.58 -7.43
C SER A 12 4.09 8.21 -7.06
N ASN A 13 2.75 8.03 -7.00
CA ASN A 13 2.21 6.73 -6.63
C ASN A 13 0.69 6.67 -6.77
N SER A 14 0.20 5.55 -7.27
CA SER A 14 -1.24 5.27 -7.37
C SER A 14 -1.92 5.20 -6.00
N SER A 15 -1.20 4.82 -4.95
CA SER A 15 -1.73 4.75 -3.59
C SER A 15 -2.17 6.10 -3.07
N PHE A 16 -1.44 7.13 -3.42
CA PHE A 16 -1.77 8.50 -3.05
C PHE A 16 -3.10 8.94 -3.67
N TYR A 17 -3.31 8.54 -4.91
CA TYR A 17 -4.54 8.84 -5.65
C TYR A 17 -5.74 8.15 -5.02
N PHE A 18 -5.55 6.95 -4.53
CA PHE A 18 -6.52 6.17 -3.79
C PHE A 18 -7.07 6.96 -2.59
N ALA A 19 -6.18 7.59 -1.81
CA ALA A 19 -6.57 8.35 -0.63
C ALA A 19 -7.52 9.51 -0.96
N PHE A 20 -7.30 10.18 -2.09
CA PHE A 20 -8.12 11.32 -2.49
C PHE A 20 -9.54 10.92 -2.89
N ASN A 21 -9.73 9.68 -3.34
CA ASN A 21 -11.03 9.20 -3.78
C ASN A 21 -11.91 8.70 -2.63
N LEU A 22 -11.32 8.43 -1.47
CA LEU A 22 -12.04 7.84 -0.34
C LEU A 22 -12.59 8.86 0.64
N LEU A 23 -12.05 10.08 0.67
CA LEU A 23 -12.35 11.05 1.71
C LEU A 23 -12.67 12.42 1.15
N PRO A 24 -13.58 13.16 1.84
CA PRO A 24 -13.78 14.58 1.52
C PRO A 24 -12.50 15.39 1.75
N ALA A 25 -12.26 16.36 0.90
CA ALA A 25 -11.03 17.16 0.95
C ALA A 25 -10.87 18.00 2.23
N ASN A 26 -11.97 18.23 2.96
CA ASN A 26 -11.95 19.03 4.18
C ASN A 26 -11.65 18.23 5.45
N GLN A 27 -11.44 16.91 5.33
CA GLN A 27 -11.13 16.04 6.48
C GLN A 27 -9.63 15.79 6.56
N ARG A 28 -8.91 16.78 7.07
CA ARG A 28 -7.45 16.77 7.08
C ARG A 28 -6.86 15.60 7.90
N ASP A 29 -7.37 15.37 9.11
CA ASP A 29 -6.83 14.28 9.94
C ASP A 29 -7.05 12.92 9.29
N ALA A 30 -8.25 12.69 8.75
CA ALA A 30 -8.57 11.46 8.05
C ALA A 30 -7.69 11.28 6.81
N MET A 31 -7.49 12.35 6.03
CA MET A 31 -6.63 12.32 4.85
C MET A 31 -5.20 12.00 5.22
N ASN A 32 -4.68 12.63 6.27
CA ASN A 32 -3.30 12.38 6.72
C ASN A 32 -3.12 10.95 7.19
N THR A 33 -4.12 10.39 7.87
CA THR A 33 -4.06 9.02 8.35
C THR A 33 -4.06 8.02 7.19
N VAL A 34 -4.96 8.20 6.23
CA VAL A 34 -5.00 7.35 5.04
C VAL A 34 -3.73 7.50 4.22
N TYR A 35 -3.25 8.73 4.06
CA TYR A 35 -1.99 8.99 3.37
C TYR A 35 -0.81 8.28 4.05
N ALA A 36 -0.74 8.34 5.38
CA ALA A 36 0.34 7.67 6.12
C ALA A 36 0.29 6.16 5.92
N PHE A 37 -0.89 5.58 5.87
CA PHE A 37 -1.05 4.16 5.55
C PHE A 37 -0.50 3.84 4.15
N CYS A 38 -0.91 4.62 3.16
CA CYS A 38 -0.46 4.43 1.79
C CYS A 38 1.06 4.59 1.68
N ARG A 39 1.62 5.59 2.35
CA ARG A 39 3.06 5.85 2.32
C ARG A 39 3.85 4.68 2.93
N LYS A 40 3.40 4.16 4.06
CA LYS A 40 4.07 3.01 4.68
C LYS A 40 3.96 1.76 3.81
N THR A 41 2.83 1.57 3.15
CA THR A 41 2.65 0.47 2.21
C THR A 41 3.61 0.61 1.04
N ASP A 42 3.73 1.81 0.47
CA ASP A 42 4.65 2.09 -0.62
C ASP A 42 6.10 1.86 -0.20
N ASP A 43 6.47 2.29 1.00
CA ASP A 43 7.83 2.14 1.51
C ASP A 43 8.24 0.66 1.61
N ILE A 44 7.30 -0.23 1.88
CA ILE A 44 7.57 -1.67 1.91
C ILE A 44 8.04 -2.18 0.54
N VAL A 45 7.40 -1.72 -0.53
CA VAL A 45 7.73 -2.18 -1.89
C VAL A 45 8.88 -1.41 -2.51
N ASP A 46 9.14 -0.19 -2.04
CA ASP A 46 10.17 0.69 -2.61
C ASP A 46 11.54 0.50 -1.96
N GLU A 47 11.66 -0.37 -0.95
CA GLU A 47 12.93 -0.57 -0.26
C GLU A 47 13.91 -1.33 -1.14
N ASN A 48 14.92 -0.64 -1.64
CA ASN A 48 15.88 -1.19 -2.60
C ASN A 48 16.81 -2.25 -2.01
N ASN A 49 17.00 -2.24 -0.69
CA ASN A 49 17.90 -3.17 -0.02
C ASN A 49 17.29 -4.55 0.21
N PHE A 50 15.99 -4.68 -0.03
CA PHE A 50 15.28 -5.94 0.20
C PHE A 50 14.98 -6.67 -1.10
N SER A 51 15.08 -7.99 -1.07
CA SER A 51 14.68 -8.84 -2.18
C SER A 51 13.15 -8.83 -2.34
N SER A 52 12.68 -9.31 -3.49
CA SER A 52 11.24 -9.44 -3.75
C SER A 52 10.57 -10.35 -2.71
N GLU A 53 11.26 -11.42 -2.30
CA GLU A 53 10.71 -12.33 -1.28
C GLU A 53 10.54 -11.65 0.07
N VAL A 54 11.51 -10.83 0.47
CA VAL A 54 11.44 -10.08 1.72
C VAL A 54 10.32 -9.04 1.65
N LYS A 55 10.21 -8.34 0.53
CA LYS A 55 9.12 -7.36 0.33
C LYS A 55 7.75 -8.03 0.41
N TYR A 56 7.60 -9.18 -0.24
CA TYR A 56 6.34 -9.94 -0.22
C TYR A 56 5.98 -10.34 1.21
N GLU A 57 6.94 -10.86 1.96
CA GLU A 57 6.72 -11.26 3.36
C GLU A 57 6.37 -10.05 4.23
N ASN A 58 7.02 -8.92 4.00
CA ASN A 58 6.72 -7.69 4.74
C ASN A 58 5.31 -7.18 4.42
N LEU A 59 4.85 -7.33 3.18
CA LEU A 59 3.47 -7.00 2.81
C LEU A 59 2.46 -7.91 3.51
N ARG A 60 2.79 -9.19 3.64
CA ARG A 60 1.93 -10.15 4.37
C ARG A 60 1.82 -9.76 5.84
N LYS A 61 2.94 -9.42 6.47
CA LYS A 61 2.94 -8.95 7.86
C LYS A 61 2.14 -7.66 8.01
N TRP A 62 2.26 -6.77 7.05
CA TRP A 62 1.50 -5.51 7.01
C TRP A 62 0.01 -5.78 6.93
N ARG A 63 -0.40 -6.75 6.11
CA ARG A 63 -1.80 -7.17 6.02
C ARG A 63 -2.33 -7.69 7.36
N VAL A 64 -1.57 -8.54 8.03
CA VAL A 64 -1.95 -9.08 9.34
C VAL A 64 -2.09 -7.94 10.35
N GLU A 65 -1.16 -6.98 10.35
CA GLU A 65 -1.24 -5.82 11.23
C GLU A 65 -2.45 -4.95 10.91
N LEU A 66 -2.81 -4.80 9.64
CA LEU A 66 -4.03 -4.09 9.26
C LEU A 66 -5.26 -4.79 9.82
N GLU A 67 -5.35 -6.11 9.70
CA GLU A 67 -6.45 -6.89 10.27
C GLU A 67 -6.54 -6.68 11.78
N ARG A 68 -5.40 -6.69 12.47
CA ARG A 68 -5.34 -6.43 13.91
C ARG A 68 -5.76 -5.01 14.24
N GLY A 69 -5.31 -4.05 13.44
CA GLY A 69 -5.66 -2.64 13.62
C GLY A 69 -7.16 -2.40 13.50
N LEU A 70 -7.82 -3.11 12.59
CA LEU A 70 -9.27 -3.00 12.43
C LEU A 70 -10.03 -3.46 13.67
N LYS A 71 -9.37 -4.25 14.52
CA LYS A 71 -9.91 -4.67 15.83
C LYS A 71 -9.36 -3.81 16.97
N GLY A 72 -8.58 -2.78 16.66
CA GLY A 72 -7.94 -1.93 17.65
C GLY A 72 -6.78 -2.59 18.40
N GLN A 73 -6.21 -3.66 17.84
CA GLN A 73 -5.23 -4.52 18.52
C GLN A 73 -3.88 -4.55 17.82
N SER A 74 -3.60 -3.63 16.90
CA SER A 74 -2.30 -3.57 16.26
C SER A 74 -1.26 -3.02 17.23
N SER A 75 -0.01 -3.47 17.06
CA SER A 75 1.13 -2.88 17.75
C SER A 75 1.47 -1.49 17.19
N LEU A 76 0.93 -1.16 16.02
CA LEU A 76 1.16 0.13 15.35
C LEU A 76 -0.03 1.04 15.58
N GLN A 77 0.22 2.17 16.25
CA GLN A 77 -0.82 3.15 16.55
C GLN A 77 -1.50 3.68 15.29
N LEU A 78 -0.77 3.83 14.20
CA LEU A 78 -1.31 4.28 12.94
C LEU A 78 -2.49 3.41 12.49
N LEU A 79 -2.38 2.10 12.61
CA LEU A 79 -3.41 1.17 12.15
C LEU A 79 -4.63 1.18 13.07
N ASN A 80 -4.40 1.33 14.37
CA ASN A 80 -5.50 1.49 15.33
C ASN A 80 -6.26 2.79 15.08
N HIS A 81 -5.52 3.86 14.79
CA HIS A 81 -6.12 5.16 14.47
C HIS A 81 -6.86 5.12 13.13
N LEU A 82 -6.30 4.42 12.15
CA LEU A 82 -6.96 4.22 10.86
C LEU A 82 -8.32 3.53 11.03
N SER A 83 -8.41 2.55 11.92
CA SER A 83 -9.67 1.89 12.25
C SER A 83 -10.72 2.88 12.76
N LYS A 84 -10.31 3.79 13.63
CA LYS A 84 -11.22 4.83 14.14
C LYS A 84 -11.71 5.74 13.01
N ILE A 85 -10.81 6.13 12.11
CA ILE A 85 -11.17 6.96 10.96
C ILE A 85 -12.15 6.23 10.04
N ILE A 86 -11.87 4.95 9.77
CA ILE A 86 -12.74 4.11 8.94
C ILE A 86 -14.14 4.06 9.52
N ASN A 87 -14.25 3.84 10.82
CA ASN A 87 -15.54 3.75 11.49
C ASN A 87 -16.26 5.11 11.54
N GLN A 88 -15.50 6.17 11.78
CA GLN A 88 -16.06 7.52 11.89
C GLN A 88 -16.67 8.01 10.58
N PHE A 89 -16.01 7.72 9.46
CA PHE A 89 -16.42 8.20 8.14
C PHE A 89 -17.06 7.14 7.26
N ASN A 90 -17.34 5.95 7.81
CA ASN A 90 -17.92 4.83 7.06
C ASN A 90 -17.12 4.49 5.79
N ILE A 91 -15.80 4.49 5.93
CA ILE A 91 -14.91 4.17 4.79
C ILE A 91 -14.94 2.67 4.55
N PRO A 92 -15.08 2.21 3.30
CA PRO A 92 -14.98 0.77 3.03
C PRO A 92 -13.59 0.24 3.33
N ILE A 93 -13.51 -0.95 3.90
CA ILE A 93 -12.21 -1.58 4.25
C ILE A 93 -11.57 -2.31 3.08
N ASP A 94 -12.36 -2.80 2.14
CA ASP A 94 -11.85 -3.60 1.03
C ASP A 94 -10.76 -2.90 0.22
N PRO A 95 -10.86 -1.61 -0.11
CA PRO A 95 -9.80 -0.94 -0.86
C PRO A 95 -8.42 -0.99 -0.20
N PHE A 96 -8.36 -1.00 1.12
CA PHE A 96 -7.08 -1.07 1.83
C PHE A 96 -6.40 -2.44 1.63
N PHE A 97 -7.18 -3.51 1.69
CA PHE A 97 -6.69 -4.85 1.42
C PHE A 97 -6.37 -5.05 -0.06
N ASP A 98 -7.18 -4.47 -0.94
CA ASP A 98 -6.96 -4.53 -2.39
C ASP A 98 -5.64 -3.86 -2.78
N LEU A 99 -5.30 -2.76 -2.13
CA LEU A 99 -4.02 -2.08 -2.36
C LEU A 99 -2.84 -3.00 -2.04
N ILE A 100 -2.88 -3.65 -0.88
CA ILE A 100 -1.83 -4.59 -0.47
C ILE A 100 -1.77 -5.76 -1.44
N LYS A 101 -2.92 -6.32 -1.79
CA LYS A 101 -3.01 -7.44 -2.72
C LYS A 101 -2.45 -7.08 -4.10
N GLY A 102 -2.76 -5.88 -4.59
CA GLY A 102 -2.24 -5.41 -5.86
C GLY A 102 -0.72 -5.32 -5.85
N MET A 103 -0.14 -4.84 -4.76
CA MET A 103 1.32 -4.77 -4.61
C MET A 103 1.96 -6.15 -4.53
N GLU A 104 1.32 -7.08 -3.82
CA GLU A 104 1.79 -8.47 -3.77
C GLU A 104 1.81 -9.10 -5.17
N MET A 105 0.76 -8.87 -5.94
CA MET A 105 0.67 -9.37 -7.31
C MET A 105 1.75 -8.77 -8.21
N ASP A 106 2.03 -7.48 -8.07
CA ASP A 106 3.08 -6.81 -8.84
C ASP A 106 4.45 -7.38 -8.53
N ILE A 107 4.73 -7.65 -7.26
CA ILE A 107 6.01 -8.24 -6.85
C ILE A 107 6.16 -9.65 -7.45
N GLN A 108 5.12 -10.46 -7.40
CA GLN A 108 5.12 -11.81 -7.98
C GLN A 108 5.31 -11.76 -9.49
N LYS A 109 4.64 -10.83 -10.16
CA LYS A 109 4.76 -10.65 -11.60
C LYS A 109 6.17 -10.27 -12.01
N ASN A 110 6.79 -9.34 -11.28
CA ASN A 110 8.17 -8.92 -11.56
C ASN A 110 9.16 -10.06 -11.33
N ARG A 111 8.96 -10.84 -10.28
CA ARG A 111 9.78 -12.01 -9.98
C ARG A 111 9.67 -13.05 -11.09
N TYR A 112 8.48 -13.31 -11.57
CA TYR A 112 8.22 -14.25 -12.66
C TYR A 112 8.88 -13.78 -13.96
N SER A 113 8.78 -12.51 -14.27
CA SER A 113 9.40 -11.93 -15.45
C SER A 113 10.92 -12.05 -15.42
N LYS A 114 11.53 -11.83 -14.26
CA LYS A 114 12.98 -12.00 -14.08
C LYS A 114 13.41 -13.45 -14.28
N PHE A 115 12.63 -14.37 -13.75
CA PHE A 115 12.90 -15.80 -13.91
C PHE A 115 12.89 -16.19 -15.40
N TYR A 116 11.89 -15.75 -16.13
CA TYR A 116 11.78 -16.03 -17.57
C TYR A 116 12.90 -15.39 -18.37
N ALA A 117 13.27 -14.18 -18.04
CA ALA A 117 14.38 -13.49 -18.72
C ALA A 117 15.69 -14.25 -18.53
N ASN A 118 15.97 -14.73 -17.32
CA ASN A 118 17.17 -15.49 -17.02
C ASN A 118 17.17 -16.84 -17.75
N GLU A 119 16.05 -17.54 -17.75
CA GLU A 119 15.92 -18.81 -18.43
C GLU A 119 16.12 -18.67 -19.94
N SER A 120 15.53 -17.63 -20.52
CA SER A 120 15.68 -17.32 -21.92
C SER A 120 17.13 -17.04 -22.30
N LYS A 121 17.88 -16.35 -21.44
CA LYS A 121 19.31 -16.11 -21.64
C LYS A 121 20.12 -17.40 -21.59
N ASN A 122 19.79 -18.30 -20.67
CA ASN A 122 20.48 -19.57 -20.52
C ASN A 122 20.23 -20.50 -21.70
N ASN A 123 19.08 -20.39 -22.33
CA ASN A 123 18.69 -21.22 -23.47
C ASN A 123 19.23 -20.71 -24.81
N LYS A 124 19.90 -19.57 -24.83
CA LYS A 124 20.45 -18.96 -26.03
C LYS A 124 21.92 -19.28 -26.24
N VAL A 125 22.36 -20.40 -25.84
CA VAL A 125 23.73 -20.82 -26.08
C VAL A 125 23.90 -21.41 -27.46
#